data_508aa4124a2bb339296301ec5bd06476
#
_entry.id   508aa4124a2bb339296301ec5bd06476
#
_cell.length_a   1.000
_cell.length_b   1.000
_cell.length_c   1.000
_cell.angle_alpha   90.00
_cell.angle_beta   90.00
_cell.angle_gamma   90.00
#
_symmetry.space_group_name_H-M   'P 1'
#
loop_
_entity.id
_entity.type
_entity.pdbx_description
1 polymer ?
#
loop_
_entity_poly.entity_id
_entity_poly.type
_entity_poly.pdbx_seq_one_letter_code
_entity_poly.pdbx_strand_id
1 'polypeptide(L)'
;MPTYTRLYSDKHGESHFEDVEIDLTLTEYAPPAPPLELSSTTLAKQFGFMQAPAGWSSDWHPSAARNTFFVLSGEWEVTASDGEIRSFPAGSVLRAQDTTGKGHSSRVISDSLAVMVQLED
;
A
#
# COMPACT_ATOMS: atom_id res chain seq x y z
N MET A 1 15.21 -5.94 -7.95
CA MET A 1 14.62 -6.14 -6.61
C MET A 1 13.16 -5.69 -6.65
N PRO A 2 12.21 -6.51 -6.24
CA PRO A 2 10.84 -6.04 -6.12
C PRO A 2 10.71 -4.99 -5.02
N THR A 3 9.79 -4.05 -5.22
CA THR A 3 9.57 -2.96 -4.28
C THR A 3 8.08 -2.79 -4.02
N TYR A 4 7.76 -2.14 -2.90
CA TYR A 4 6.44 -1.57 -2.68
C TYR A 4 6.59 -0.10 -2.30
N THR A 5 5.51 0.65 -2.40
CA THR A 5 5.49 2.06 -2.02
C THR A 5 5.02 2.20 -0.59
N ARG A 6 5.75 2.95 0.21
CA ARG A 6 5.37 3.33 1.56
C ARG A 6 4.97 4.80 1.59
N LEU A 7 3.83 5.09 2.18
CA LEU A 7 3.35 6.45 2.44
C LEU A 7 3.43 6.67 3.95
N TYR A 8 4.18 7.67 4.39
CA TYR A 8 4.43 7.90 5.81
C TYR A 8 4.42 9.39 6.14
N SER A 9 4.23 9.70 7.42
CA SER A 9 4.27 11.08 7.92
C SER A 9 5.61 11.33 8.59
N ASP A 10 6.21 12.50 8.31
CA ASP A 10 7.41 12.94 9.02
C ASP A 10 7.04 13.58 10.36
N LYS A 11 8.05 14.04 11.11
CA LYS A 11 7.85 14.63 12.43
C LYS A 11 7.10 15.96 12.40
N HIS A 12 6.96 16.58 11.22
CA HIS A 12 6.21 17.82 11.02
C HIS A 12 4.79 17.58 10.50
N GLY A 13 4.39 16.33 10.34
CA GLY A 13 3.07 15.99 9.84
C GLY A 13 2.94 16.00 8.32
N GLU A 14 4.03 16.21 7.59
CA GLU A 14 4.03 16.13 6.13
C GLU A 14 4.15 14.68 5.68
N SER A 15 3.36 14.26 4.70
CA SER A 15 3.42 12.90 4.18
C SER A 15 4.33 12.81 2.96
N HIS A 16 4.94 11.64 2.80
CA HIS A 16 5.92 11.36 1.76
C HIS A 16 5.76 9.94 1.25
N PHE A 17 6.08 9.74 -0.02
CA PHE A 17 6.25 8.40 -0.59
C PHE A 17 7.72 7.99 -0.56
N GLU A 18 7.95 6.70 -0.38
CA GLU A 18 9.26 6.11 -0.63
C GLU A 18 9.11 4.71 -1.21
N ASP A 19 10.08 4.29 -2.01
CA ASP A 19 10.15 2.92 -2.51
C ASP A 19 10.91 2.09 -1.51
N VAL A 20 10.34 0.96 -1.11
CA VAL A 20 10.95 0.03 -0.17
C VAL A 20 11.29 -1.25 -0.91
N GLU A 21 12.55 -1.67 -0.88
CA GLU A 21 12.96 -2.94 -1.46
C GLU A 21 12.50 -4.08 -0.57
N ILE A 22 12.05 -5.16 -1.21
CA ILE A 22 11.62 -6.37 -0.50
C ILE A 22 12.80 -7.33 -0.48
N ASP A 23 13.34 -7.59 0.71
CA ASP A 23 14.41 -8.56 0.92
C ASP A 23 13.83 -9.97 0.84
N LEU A 24 14.38 -10.78 -0.05
CA LEU A 24 13.93 -12.15 -0.28
C LEU A 24 15.04 -13.14 0.02
N THR A 25 14.68 -14.26 0.65
CA THR A 25 15.60 -15.32 1.02
C THR A 25 15.12 -16.63 0.44
N LEU A 26 16.03 -17.38 -0.23
CA LEU A 26 15.72 -18.69 -0.79
C LEU A 26 15.35 -19.65 0.35
N THR A 27 14.16 -20.23 0.27
CA THR A 27 13.55 -20.97 1.38
C THR A 27 12.88 -22.24 0.88
N GLU A 28 13.06 -23.34 1.59
CA GLU A 28 12.26 -24.55 1.38
C GLU A 28 10.90 -24.34 2.02
N TYR A 29 9.92 -24.02 1.19
CA TYR A 29 8.58 -23.65 1.65
C TYR A 29 7.59 -24.81 1.60
N ALA A 30 7.63 -25.61 0.53
CA ALA A 30 6.65 -26.68 0.27
C ALA A 30 7.31 -27.94 -0.31
N PRO A 31 8.20 -28.61 0.45
CA PRO A 31 8.83 -29.85 -0.04
C PRO A 31 7.78 -30.87 -0.48
N PRO A 32 8.00 -31.63 -1.57
CA PRO A 32 9.23 -31.75 -2.36
C PRO A 32 9.39 -30.69 -3.47
N ALA A 33 8.58 -29.65 -3.51
CA ALA A 33 8.76 -28.58 -4.50
C ALA A 33 10.12 -27.90 -4.31
N PRO A 34 10.72 -27.37 -5.39
CA PRO A 34 11.98 -26.64 -5.26
C PRO A 34 11.86 -25.44 -4.33
N PRO A 35 12.95 -24.99 -3.70
CA PRO A 35 12.96 -23.78 -2.90
C PRO A 35 12.50 -22.55 -3.70
N LEU A 36 11.89 -21.60 -3.01
CA LEU A 36 11.52 -20.31 -3.59
C LEU A 36 11.93 -19.18 -2.65
N GLU A 37 11.85 -17.96 -3.13
CA GLU A 37 12.29 -16.79 -2.36
C GLU A 37 11.13 -16.21 -1.58
N LEU A 38 11.33 -16.04 -0.26
CA LEU A 38 10.34 -15.46 0.65
C LEU A 38 10.91 -14.25 1.37
N SER A 39 10.04 -13.27 1.60
CA SER A 39 10.35 -12.19 2.53
C SER A 39 10.08 -12.63 3.97
N SER A 40 10.59 -11.87 4.94
CA SER A 40 10.06 -11.93 6.29
C SER A 40 8.57 -11.55 6.26
N THR A 41 7.82 -12.03 7.25
CA THR A 41 6.38 -11.74 7.34
C THR A 41 6.11 -10.59 8.28
N THR A 42 5.00 -9.90 8.05
CA THR A 42 4.52 -8.82 8.90
C THR A 42 3.22 -9.28 9.56
N LEU A 43 3.10 -9.04 10.85
CA LEU A 43 1.88 -9.39 11.57
C LEU A 43 0.73 -8.54 11.07
N ALA A 44 -0.38 -9.20 10.74
CA ALA A 44 -1.59 -8.58 10.24
C ALA A 44 -2.76 -8.87 11.18
N LYS A 45 -3.62 -7.88 11.37
CA LYS A 45 -4.76 -7.97 12.27
C LYS A 45 -6.00 -8.50 11.55
N GLN A 46 -6.23 -8.02 10.34
CA GLN A 46 -7.38 -8.40 9.52
C GLN A 46 -7.15 -8.01 8.07
N PHE A 47 -7.93 -8.61 7.17
CA PHE A 47 -7.92 -8.20 5.78
C PHE A 47 -9.35 -8.14 5.24
N GLY A 48 -9.52 -7.39 4.17
CA GLY A 48 -10.80 -7.30 3.48
C GLY A 48 -10.59 -6.86 2.04
N PHE A 49 -11.70 -6.80 1.32
CA PHE A 49 -11.72 -6.32 -0.06
C PHE A 49 -12.38 -4.95 -0.11
N MET A 50 -11.94 -4.12 -1.04
CA MET A 50 -12.55 -2.83 -1.30
C MET A 50 -12.68 -2.61 -2.79
N GLN A 51 -13.85 -2.12 -3.19
CA GLN A 51 -14.17 -1.85 -4.59
C GLN A 51 -14.63 -0.41 -4.71
N ALA A 52 -14.14 0.28 -5.72
CA ALA A 52 -14.51 1.68 -5.96
C ALA A 52 -14.65 1.94 -7.46
N PRO A 53 -15.65 2.72 -7.86
CA PRO A 53 -15.83 3.07 -9.27
C PRO A 53 -14.88 4.17 -9.70
N ALA A 54 -14.64 4.27 -11.00
CA ALA A 54 -13.93 5.39 -11.59
C ALA A 54 -14.55 6.72 -11.13
N GLY A 55 -13.72 7.68 -10.75
CA GLY A 55 -14.16 8.99 -10.28
C GLY A 55 -14.38 9.08 -8.77
N TRP A 56 -14.37 7.96 -8.05
CA TRP A 56 -14.39 8.01 -6.59
C TRP A 56 -13.17 8.77 -6.09
N SER A 57 -13.35 9.66 -5.11
CA SER A 57 -12.24 10.43 -4.56
C SER A 57 -12.43 10.67 -3.08
N SER A 58 -11.33 10.85 -2.38
CA SER A 58 -11.33 11.27 -0.99
C SER A 58 -10.56 12.59 -0.86
N ASP A 59 -11.02 13.46 0.03
CA ASP A 59 -10.30 14.66 0.40
C ASP A 59 -9.15 14.31 1.36
N TRP A 60 -8.34 15.29 1.71
CA TRP A 60 -7.20 15.13 2.60
C TRP A 60 -7.59 14.52 3.94
N HIS A 61 -6.96 13.42 4.28
CA HIS A 61 -7.15 12.74 5.57
C HIS A 61 -5.97 11.83 5.86
N PRO A 62 -5.60 11.66 7.13
CA PRO A 62 -4.63 10.62 7.50
C PRO A 62 -5.28 9.24 7.41
N SER A 63 -4.45 8.21 7.31
CA SER A 63 -4.95 6.83 7.36
C SER A 63 -5.48 6.52 8.75
N ALA A 64 -6.65 5.86 8.82
CA ALA A 64 -7.26 5.50 10.10
C ALA A 64 -6.45 4.42 10.83
N ALA A 65 -5.70 3.61 10.08
CA ALA A 65 -4.85 2.55 10.61
C ALA A 65 -3.73 2.30 9.59
N ARG A 66 -2.72 1.53 10.01
CA ARG A 66 -1.65 1.13 9.11
C ARG A 66 -2.17 0.01 8.22
N ASN A 67 -2.33 0.30 6.94
CA ASN A 67 -2.89 -0.64 5.96
C ASN A 67 -1.92 -0.85 4.81
N THR A 68 -1.89 -2.08 4.30
CA THR A 68 -1.24 -2.37 3.02
C THR A 68 -2.33 -2.70 2.01
N PHE A 69 -2.30 -2.02 0.86
CA PHE A 69 -3.26 -2.22 -0.22
C PHE A 69 -2.58 -2.93 -1.37
N PHE A 70 -3.24 -3.97 -1.87
CA PHE A 70 -2.81 -4.72 -3.06
C PHE A 70 -3.85 -4.44 -4.14
N VAL A 71 -3.46 -3.68 -5.16
CA VAL A 71 -4.38 -3.31 -6.24
C VAL A 71 -4.48 -4.50 -7.20
N LEU A 72 -5.67 -5.11 -7.26
CA LEU A 72 -5.92 -6.29 -8.10
C LEU A 72 -6.36 -5.89 -9.50
N SER A 73 -7.15 -4.84 -9.62
CA SER A 73 -7.65 -4.35 -10.91
C SER A 73 -7.84 -2.84 -10.85
N GLY A 74 -7.85 -2.20 -12.01
CA GLY A 74 -8.04 -0.76 -12.12
C GLY A 74 -6.77 0.01 -11.75
N GLU A 75 -6.97 1.29 -11.45
CA GLU A 75 -5.86 2.19 -11.15
C GLU A 75 -6.29 3.26 -10.15
N TRP A 76 -5.46 3.51 -9.17
CA TRP A 76 -5.61 4.59 -8.20
C TRP A 76 -4.54 5.65 -8.44
N GLU A 77 -4.85 6.88 -8.01
CA GLU A 77 -3.87 7.96 -7.92
C GLU A 77 -3.92 8.52 -6.51
N VAL A 78 -2.77 8.64 -5.86
CA VAL A 78 -2.67 9.14 -4.49
C VAL A 78 -1.69 10.31 -4.46
N THR A 79 -2.07 11.38 -3.76
CA THR A 79 -1.26 12.58 -3.60
C THR A 79 -0.83 12.70 -2.14
N ALA A 80 0.48 12.73 -1.92
CA ALA A 80 1.06 13.00 -0.61
C ALA A 80 1.02 14.51 -0.34
N SER A 81 1.06 14.90 0.94
CA SER A 81 0.98 16.32 1.29
C SER A 81 2.21 17.13 0.88
N ASP A 82 3.32 16.47 0.57
CA ASP A 82 4.50 17.14 0.02
C ASP A 82 4.35 17.51 -1.47
N GLY A 83 3.22 17.13 -2.10
CA GLY A 83 2.91 17.43 -3.49
C GLY A 83 3.21 16.31 -4.47
N GLU A 84 3.87 15.24 -4.04
CA GLU A 84 4.14 14.10 -4.93
C GLU A 84 2.86 13.34 -5.23
N ILE A 85 2.67 12.99 -6.51
CA ILE A 85 1.52 12.22 -6.99
C ILE A 85 2.05 10.92 -7.56
N ARG A 86 1.48 9.78 -7.14
CA ARG A 86 1.82 8.47 -7.71
C ARG A 86 0.60 7.72 -8.17
N SER A 87 0.77 6.99 -9.28
CA SER A 87 -0.25 6.08 -9.80
C SER A 87 -0.01 4.67 -9.29
N PHE A 88 -1.11 3.98 -8.98
CA PHE A 88 -1.09 2.61 -8.48
C PHE A 88 -2.00 1.76 -9.37
N PRO A 89 -1.45 1.25 -10.50
CA PRO A 89 -2.20 0.33 -11.37
C PRO A 89 -2.27 -1.06 -10.75
N ALA A 90 -2.99 -1.97 -11.43
CA ALA A 90 -3.05 -3.37 -11.02
C ALA A 90 -1.65 -3.95 -10.80
N GLY A 91 -1.47 -4.68 -9.70
CA GLY A 91 -0.18 -5.22 -9.30
C GLY A 91 0.62 -4.32 -8.37
N SER A 92 0.16 -3.10 -8.11
CA SER A 92 0.82 -2.19 -7.17
C SER A 92 0.55 -2.57 -5.73
N VAL A 93 1.53 -2.30 -4.86
CA VAL A 93 1.39 -2.46 -3.41
C VAL A 93 1.70 -1.12 -2.75
N LEU A 94 0.74 -0.63 -1.98
CA LEU A 94 0.85 0.63 -1.24
C LEU A 94 0.68 0.34 0.25
N ARG A 95 1.70 0.64 1.04
CA ARG A 95 1.60 0.58 2.51
C ARG A 95 1.37 2.00 3.04
N ALA A 96 0.14 2.26 3.46
CA ALA A 96 -0.24 3.56 3.99
C ALA A 96 -0.04 3.59 5.50
N GLN A 97 0.93 4.37 5.95
CA GLN A 97 1.32 4.50 7.36
C GLN A 97 1.26 5.96 7.84
N ASP A 98 0.63 6.83 7.08
CA ASP A 98 0.45 8.25 7.41
C ASP A 98 -0.74 8.42 8.35
N THR A 99 -0.63 7.85 9.55
CA THR A 99 -1.72 7.85 10.54
C THR A 99 -1.84 9.14 11.32
N THR A 100 -0.93 10.08 11.11
CA THR A 100 -0.91 11.39 11.77
C THR A 100 -0.66 12.48 10.75
N GLY A 101 -0.93 13.74 11.14
CA GLY A 101 -0.62 14.90 10.31
C GLY A 101 -1.60 15.13 9.19
N LYS A 102 -1.09 15.63 8.06
CA LYS A 102 -1.92 16.09 6.95
C LYS A 102 -2.56 14.96 6.16
N GLY A 103 -1.92 13.78 6.16
CA GLY A 103 -2.42 12.65 5.40
C GLY A 103 -2.24 12.80 3.90
N HIS A 104 -3.18 12.25 3.15
CA HIS A 104 -3.14 12.19 1.69
C HIS A 104 -4.53 12.41 1.11
N SER A 105 -4.59 12.65 -0.19
CA SER A 105 -5.82 12.59 -0.96
C SER A 105 -5.69 11.51 -2.02
N SER A 106 -6.82 10.97 -2.48
CA SER A 106 -6.80 9.89 -3.46
C SER A 106 -7.99 9.99 -4.41
N ARG A 107 -7.82 9.41 -5.59
CA ARG A 107 -8.91 9.24 -6.55
C ARG A 107 -8.73 7.95 -7.32
N VAL A 108 -9.85 7.38 -7.75
CA VAL A 108 -9.88 6.16 -8.55
C VAL A 108 -10.00 6.55 -10.02
N ILE A 109 -9.00 6.15 -10.80
CA ILE A 109 -8.93 6.49 -12.23
C ILE A 109 -9.83 5.58 -13.06
N SER A 110 -9.82 4.28 -12.75
CA SER A 110 -10.68 3.29 -13.40
C SER A 110 -11.25 2.35 -12.34
N ASP A 111 -12.40 1.73 -12.61
CA ASP A 111 -13.06 0.82 -11.67
C ASP A 111 -12.03 -0.14 -11.08
N SER A 112 -11.96 -0.21 -9.76
CA SER A 112 -10.88 -0.92 -9.09
C SER A 112 -11.36 -1.85 -7.99
N LEU A 113 -10.60 -2.94 -7.82
CA LEU A 113 -10.72 -3.86 -6.71
C LEU A 113 -9.35 -3.99 -6.06
N ALA A 114 -9.32 -3.93 -4.75
CA ALA A 114 -8.08 -4.07 -3.98
C ALA A 114 -8.31 -4.94 -2.75
N VAL A 115 -7.21 -5.51 -2.25
CA VAL A 115 -7.19 -6.14 -0.93
C VAL A 115 -6.57 -5.14 0.04
N MET A 116 -7.23 -4.95 1.18
CA MET A 116 -6.73 -4.12 2.28
C MET A 116 -6.33 -5.05 3.42
N VAL A 117 -5.07 -4.94 3.86
CA VAL A 117 -4.56 -5.71 4.99
C VAL A 117 -4.19 -4.72 6.09
N GLN A 118 -4.92 -4.78 7.20
CA GLN A 118 -4.59 -3.95 8.36
C GLN A 118 -3.46 -4.59 9.14
N LEU A 119 -2.39 -3.83 9.32
CA LEU A 119 -1.22 -4.30 10.06
C LEU A 119 -1.45 -4.20 11.56
N GLU A 120 -0.81 -5.07 12.29
CA GLU A 120 -0.78 -4.99 13.74
C GLU A 120 0.21 -3.90 14.17
N ASP A 121 -0.14 -3.16 15.19
CA ASP A 121 0.70 -2.06 15.71
C ASP A 121 1.85 -2.56 16.57
#